data_a11242a86e28cfd79b58a0c50dea2d75
#
_entry.id   a11242a86e28cfd79b58a0c50dea2d75
#
_cell.length_a   1.000
_cell.length_b   1.000
_cell.length_c   1.000
_cell.angle_alpha   90.00
_cell.angle_beta   90.00
_cell.angle_gamma   90.00
#
_symmetry.space_group_name_H-M   'P 1'
#
loop_
_entity.id
_entity.type
_entity.pdbx_description
1 polymer ?
#
loop_
_entity_poly.entity_id
_entity_poly.type
_entity_poly.pdbx_seq_one_letter_code
_entity_poly.pdbx_strand_id
1 'polypeptide(L)'
;MDAQSLILFFRDVIELYASRFYDEVEHPKEMSSYIRQLEKDLAYEAGSRACEKDRQFFQELIASSEPIFTDIYGPKKLLEERKAARNPKLRAATNTSDNVEANITNFHLEGEPSRRLLDFCEKYGISMTCLLLMGLRTYLQKENDQDDVSVTTTISRRATLSEKRCGGSRIHCFPFRTIVSREDTFMEGLLKIRDAQNQYFRHAGYSPSEYFNYRHDYYKLKDGQTYEPLSLTYQPLAMKYDGPGLDKLGDIKYKTARYSNGVAAHTLYLTVSHRAEDNGLDFGFEYQTGVVTPEKLEYIYYYLCRIIFRGVEDPERPVGEIIEMV
;
A
#
# COMPACT_ATOMS: atom_id res chain seq x y z
N MET A 1 13.38 10.55 -1.16
CA MET A 1 12.22 11.11 -1.90
C MET A 1 11.19 10.01 -2.05
N ASP A 2 9.90 10.33 -2.03
CA ASP A 2 8.85 9.38 -2.41
C ASP A 2 8.64 9.37 -3.94
N ALA A 3 7.85 8.43 -4.45
CA ALA A 3 7.63 8.28 -5.88
C ALA A 3 7.01 9.53 -6.53
N GLN A 4 6.09 10.23 -5.84
CA GLN A 4 5.52 11.49 -6.34
C GLN A 4 6.59 12.58 -6.51
N SER A 5 7.52 12.67 -5.56
CA SER A 5 8.64 13.65 -5.65
C SER A 5 9.57 13.35 -6.82
N LEU A 6 9.81 12.06 -7.12
CA LEU A 6 10.62 11.66 -8.27
C LEU A 6 9.92 12.06 -9.58
N ILE A 7 8.63 11.84 -9.70
CA ILE A 7 7.87 12.22 -10.89
C ILE A 7 7.87 13.74 -11.07
N LEU A 8 7.66 14.52 -10.00
CA LEU A 8 7.76 15.98 -10.07
C LEU A 8 9.14 16.43 -10.55
N PHE A 9 10.18 15.84 -9.99
CA PHE A 9 11.55 16.16 -10.39
C PHE A 9 11.82 15.84 -11.86
N PHE A 10 11.49 14.65 -12.32
CA PHE A 10 11.72 14.27 -13.73
C PHE A 10 10.89 15.11 -14.69
N ARG A 11 9.62 15.38 -14.35
CA ARG A 11 8.77 16.27 -15.13
C ARG A 11 9.40 17.66 -15.27
N ASP A 12 9.77 18.27 -14.15
CA ASP A 12 10.33 19.61 -14.15
C ASP A 12 11.67 19.68 -14.93
N VAL A 13 12.51 18.62 -14.87
CA VAL A 13 13.73 18.51 -15.67
C VAL A 13 13.40 18.45 -17.18
N ILE A 14 12.41 17.65 -17.57
CA ILE A 14 12.01 17.50 -18.98
C ILE A 14 11.37 18.79 -19.50
N GLU A 15 10.47 19.43 -18.73
CA GLU A 15 9.85 20.71 -19.08
C GLU A 15 10.91 21.81 -19.23
N LEU A 16 11.88 21.89 -18.29
CA LEU A 16 12.98 22.84 -18.38
C LEU A 16 13.90 22.59 -19.57
N TYR A 17 14.19 21.32 -19.88
CA TYR A 17 14.96 20.97 -21.07
C TYR A 17 14.20 21.37 -22.35
N ALA A 18 12.93 21.02 -22.45
CA ALA A 18 12.09 21.31 -23.61
C ALA A 18 11.92 22.82 -23.85
N SER A 19 11.78 23.64 -22.81
CA SER A 19 11.64 25.08 -22.91
C SER A 19 12.89 25.80 -23.51
N ARG A 20 14.01 25.09 -23.63
CA ARG A 20 15.20 25.60 -24.32
C ARG A 20 15.18 25.39 -25.82
N PHE A 21 14.34 24.50 -26.30
CA PHE A 21 14.25 24.12 -27.72
C PHE A 21 12.93 24.50 -28.37
N TYR A 22 11.90 24.74 -27.56
CA TYR A 22 10.54 25.05 -28.02
C TYR A 22 10.03 26.27 -27.28
N ASP A 23 9.86 27.38 -27.98
CA ASP A 23 9.42 28.66 -27.39
C ASP A 23 8.01 28.60 -26.78
N GLU A 24 7.19 27.62 -27.23
CA GLU A 24 5.84 27.43 -26.73
C GLU A 24 5.80 26.67 -25.39
N VAL A 25 6.90 26.05 -24.98
CA VAL A 25 6.99 25.31 -23.71
C VAL A 25 7.34 26.29 -22.58
N GLU A 26 6.40 26.47 -21.67
CA GLU A 26 6.65 27.31 -20.49
C GLU A 26 7.69 26.66 -19.55
N HIS A 27 8.39 27.50 -18.81
CA HIS A 27 9.22 27.01 -17.70
C HIS A 27 8.37 26.33 -16.63
N PRO A 28 8.86 25.23 -16.03
CA PRO A 28 8.12 24.54 -14.97
C PRO A 28 7.85 25.49 -13.81
N LYS A 29 6.66 25.40 -13.23
CA LYS A 29 6.31 26.18 -12.04
C LYS A 29 7.16 25.71 -10.86
N GLU A 30 7.67 26.67 -10.08
CA GLU A 30 8.48 26.41 -8.89
C GLU A 30 7.79 25.40 -7.96
N MET A 31 8.54 24.40 -7.49
CA MET A 31 8.07 23.46 -6.49
C MET A 31 7.87 24.16 -5.15
N SER A 32 6.89 23.67 -4.38
CA SER A 32 6.69 24.15 -3.01
C SER A 32 7.85 23.74 -2.12
N SER A 33 8.28 24.66 -1.25
CA SER A 33 9.42 24.42 -0.35
C SER A 33 9.20 23.24 0.58
N TYR A 34 10.09 22.26 0.49
CA TYR A 34 10.11 21.12 1.41
C TYR A 34 10.48 21.52 2.84
N ILE A 35 11.37 22.51 2.99
CA ILE A 35 11.76 23.03 4.32
C ILE A 35 10.54 23.59 5.06
N ARG A 36 9.71 24.39 4.37
CA ARG A 36 8.47 24.91 4.97
C ARG A 36 7.47 23.80 5.37
N GLN A 37 7.47 22.68 4.66
CA GLN A 37 6.64 21.55 5.05
C GLN A 37 7.22 20.82 6.27
N LEU A 38 8.54 20.68 6.37
CA LEU A 38 9.18 20.15 7.58
C LEU A 38 8.94 21.04 8.80
N GLU A 39 9.02 22.36 8.65
CA GLU A 39 8.69 23.29 9.76
C GLU A 39 7.26 23.11 10.27
N LYS A 40 6.30 22.88 9.36
CA LYS A 40 4.91 22.57 9.75
C LYS A 40 4.80 21.21 10.46
N ASP A 41 5.52 20.20 9.99
CA ASP A 41 5.53 18.87 10.60
C ASP A 41 6.14 18.95 12.01
N LEU A 42 7.25 19.66 12.19
CA LEU A 42 7.87 19.90 13.50
C LEU A 42 6.92 20.66 14.46
N ALA A 43 6.25 21.71 13.94
CA ALA A 43 5.27 22.44 14.73
C ALA A 43 4.06 21.59 15.12
N TYR A 44 3.63 20.67 14.26
CA TYR A 44 2.59 19.68 14.57
C TYR A 44 3.06 18.73 15.68
N GLU A 45 4.25 18.16 15.58
CA GLU A 45 4.81 17.20 16.54
C GLU A 45 5.16 17.84 17.89
N ALA A 46 5.43 19.14 17.94
CA ALA A 46 5.73 19.88 19.18
C ALA A 46 4.56 19.99 20.19
N GLY A 47 3.51 19.21 20.00
CA GLY A 47 2.37 19.13 20.94
C GLY A 47 1.15 19.94 20.50
N SER A 48 0.91 20.02 19.19
CA SER A 48 -0.33 20.63 18.68
C SER A 48 -1.56 19.83 19.11
N ARG A 49 -2.70 20.52 19.24
CA ARG A 49 -4.00 19.87 19.52
C ARG A 49 -4.36 18.82 18.47
N ALA A 50 -3.93 19.02 17.23
CA ALA A 50 -4.13 18.04 16.15
C ALA A 50 -3.32 16.77 16.38
N CYS A 51 -2.04 16.91 16.75
CA CYS A 51 -1.17 15.77 17.08
C CYS A 51 -1.73 14.94 18.25
N GLU A 52 -2.23 15.61 19.30
CA GLU A 52 -2.83 14.94 20.46
C GLU A 52 -4.11 14.17 20.09
N LYS A 53 -4.96 14.76 19.23
CA LYS A 53 -6.16 14.10 18.71
C LYS A 53 -5.81 12.87 17.86
N ASP A 54 -4.78 12.97 17.04
CA ASP A 54 -4.34 11.87 16.19
C ASP A 54 -3.72 10.75 17.03
N ARG A 55 -2.93 11.11 18.06
CA ARG A 55 -2.40 10.15 19.05
C ARG A 55 -3.52 9.40 19.74
N GLN A 56 -4.53 10.10 20.26
CA GLN A 56 -5.67 9.49 20.92
C GLN A 56 -6.39 8.50 19.99
N PHE A 57 -6.66 8.88 18.74
CA PHE A 57 -7.29 7.99 17.77
C PHE A 57 -6.52 6.68 17.60
N PHE A 58 -5.21 6.74 17.41
CA PHE A 58 -4.42 5.51 17.21
C PHE A 58 -4.27 4.70 18.51
N GLN A 59 -4.20 5.33 19.65
CA GLN A 59 -4.19 4.64 20.94
C GLN A 59 -5.51 3.90 21.19
N GLU A 60 -6.65 4.54 20.91
CA GLU A 60 -7.97 3.90 21.02
C GLU A 60 -8.11 2.75 20.03
N LEU A 61 -7.62 2.92 18.80
CA LEU A 61 -7.60 1.87 17.79
C LEU A 61 -6.79 0.66 18.24
N ILE A 62 -5.59 0.87 18.80
CA ILE A 62 -4.75 -0.20 19.34
C ILE A 62 -5.42 -0.86 20.55
N ALA A 63 -6.01 -0.07 21.44
CA ALA A 63 -6.67 -0.59 22.65
C ALA A 63 -7.96 -1.37 22.36
N SER A 64 -8.59 -1.18 21.19
CA SER A 64 -9.87 -1.80 20.85
C SER A 64 -9.79 -3.31 20.82
N SER A 65 -8.77 -3.88 20.20
CA SER A 65 -8.48 -5.32 20.20
C SER A 65 -7.12 -5.62 19.57
N GLU A 66 -6.46 -6.68 20.04
CA GLU A 66 -5.19 -7.17 19.48
C GLU A 66 -5.44 -7.88 18.13
N PRO A 67 -4.69 -7.53 17.05
CA PRO A 67 -4.74 -8.24 15.77
C PRO A 67 -4.31 -9.70 15.86
N ILE A 68 -4.54 -10.46 14.79
CA ILE A 68 -4.03 -11.82 14.63
C ILE A 68 -3.05 -11.83 13.46
N PHE A 69 -1.91 -12.48 13.65
CA PHE A 69 -0.97 -12.70 12.55
C PHE A 69 -1.57 -13.66 11.51
N THR A 70 -1.55 -13.23 10.27
CA THR A 70 -1.92 -14.05 9.11
C THR A 70 -0.70 -14.19 8.20
N ASP A 71 -0.35 -15.41 7.78
CA ASP A 71 0.81 -15.64 6.91
C ASP A 71 0.37 -15.90 5.47
N ILE A 72 1.23 -15.58 4.53
CA ILE A 72 1.06 -15.92 3.10
C ILE A 72 1.10 -17.43 2.85
N TYR A 73 1.67 -18.21 3.78
CA TYR A 73 1.73 -19.67 3.78
C TYR A 73 0.72 -20.34 4.72
N GLY A 74 -0.23 -19.57 5.26
CA GLY A 74 -1.22 -20.06 6.22
C GLY A 74 -0.73 -20.03 7.68
N PRO A 75 -1.49 -20.63 8.62
CA PRO A 75 -1.32 -20.42 10.06
C PRO A 75 -0.15 -21.16 10.68
N LYS A 76 0.61 -21.95 9.94
CA LYS A 76 1.66 -22.84 10.44
C LYS A 76 2.65 -22.12 11.35
N LYS A 77 3.15 -20.97 10.92
CA LYS A 77 4.13 -20.17 11.66
C LYS A 77 3.61 -19.73 13.04
N LEU A 78 2.40 -19.17 13.09
CA LEU A 78 1.76 -18.78 14.35
C LEU A 78 1.56 -19.97 15.29
N LEU A 79 1.16 -21.13 14.74
CA LEU A 79 0.97 -22.34 15.53
C LEU A 79 2.30 -22.86 16.12
N GLU A 80 3.37 -22.80 15.36
CA GLU A 80 4.73 -23.15 15.84
C GLU A 80 5.20 -22.18 16.92
N GLU A 81 5.00 -20.87 16.75
CA GLU A 81 5.31 -19.85 17.76
C GLU A 81 4.49 -20.05 19.06
N ARG A 82 3.20 -20.35 18.94
CA ARG A 82 2.35 -20.69 20.11
C ARG A 82 2.86 -21.89 20.88
N LYS A 83 3.31 -22.92 20.15
CA LYS A 83 3.90 -24.13 20.76
C LYS A 83 5.23 -23.83 21.45
N ALA A 84 6.12 -23.10 20.78
CA ALA A 84 7.43 -22.73 21.32
C ALA A 84 7.31 -21.84 22.57
N ALA A 85 6.42 -20.84 22.52
CA ALA A 85 6.15 -19.94 23.65
C ALA A 85 5.29 -20.57 24.76
N ARG A 86 4.75 -21.78 24.57
CA ARG A 86 3.74 -22.41 25.45
C ARG A 86 2.56 -21.47 25.74
N ASN A 87 2.20 -20.66 24.76
CA ASN A 87 1.11 -19.70 24.87
C ASN A 87 0.12 -19.87 23.70
N PRO A 88 -1.01 -20.56 23.90
CA PRO A 88 -2.00 -20.78 22.84
C PRO A 88 -2.74 -19.49 22.44
N LYS A 89 -2.65 -18.43 23.26
CA LYS A 89 -3.28 -17.13 23.01
C LYS A 89 -2.37 -16.13 22.27
N LEU A 90 -1.12 -16.55 21.96
CA LEU A 90 -0.22 -15.69 21.18
C LEU A 90 -0.85 -15.31 19.84
N ARG A 91 -0.84 -14.01 19.53
CA ARG A 91 -1.50 -13.47 18.34
C ARG A 91 -0.52 -12.93 17.30
N ALA A 92 0.70 -12.59 17.70
CA ALA A 92 1.78 -12.15 16.84
C ALA A 92 2.78 -13.28 16.53
N ALA A 93 3.44 -13.19 15.39
CA ALA A 93 4.54 -14.10 15.04
C ALA A 93 5.80 -13.31 14.65
N THR A 94 6.97 -13.95 14.83
CA THR A 94 8.26 -13.39 14.43
C THR A 94 8.39 -13.45 12.91
N ASN A 95 8.54 -12.30 12.27
CA ASN A 95 8.63 -12.20 10.81
C ASN A 95 10.05 -11.87 10.33
N THR A 96 10.96 -11.63 11.25
CA THR A 96 12.36 -11.32 10.94
C THR A 96 13.09 -12.55 10.41
N SER A 97 13.83 -12.33 9.34
CA SER A 97 14.84 -13.26 8.86
C SER A 97 16.20 -12.60 9.05
N ASP A 98 17.21 -13.34 9.51
CA ASP A 98 18.60 -12.87 9.54
C ASP A 98 19.15 -12.65 8.12
N ASN A 99 18.53 -13.28 7.12
CA ASN A 99 18.86 -13.10 5.72
C ASN A 99 17.93 -12.04 5.10
N VAL A 100 18.48 -10.85 4.84
CA VAL A 100 17.80 -9.73 4.18
C VAL A 100 17.99 -9.74 2.65
N GLU A 101 18.62 -10.78 2.10
CA GLU A 101 18.76 -10.93 0.64
C GLU A 101 17.40 -10.93 -0.03
N ALA A 102 17.25 -10.10 -1.06
CA ALA A 102 15.97 -9.88 -1.69
C ALA A 102 16.07 -9.88 -3.22
N ASN A 103 14.95 -10.16 -3.84
CA ASN A 103 14.75 -10.04 -5.28
C ASN A 103 13.40 -9.39 -5.58
N ILE A 104 13.15 -9.06 -6.84
CA ILE A 104 11.88 -8.55 -7.32
C ILE A 104 11.35 -9.40 -8.47
N THR A 105 10.06 -9.73 -8.41
CA THR A 105 9.34 -10.39 -9.50
C THR A 105 8.17 -9.49 -9.91
N ASN A 106 8.00 -9.29 -11.23
CA ASN A 106 6.94 -8.47 -11.77
C ASN A 106 5.94 -9.33 -12.55
N PHE A 107 4.66 -9.12 -12.29
CA PHE A 107 3.55 -9.65 -13.07
C PHE A 107 2.79 -8.51 -13.73
N HIS A 108 2.20 -8.79 -14.88
CA HIS A 108 1.53 -7.80 -15.70
C HIS A 108 0.06 -8.17 -15.87
N LEU A 109 -0.82 -7.22 -15.61
CA LEU A 109 -2.23 -7.30 -15.97
C LEU A 109 -2.45 -6.40 -17.19
N GLU A 110 -2.99 -6.98 -18.25
CA GLU A 110 -3.18 -6.29 -19.54
C GLU A 110 -4.13 -5.09 -19.42
N GLY A 111 -4.11 -4.18 -20.41
CA GLY A 111 -4.86 -2.93 -20.39
C GLY A 111 -6.37 -3.13 -20.30
N GLU A 112 -6.96 -4.12 -21.00
CA GLU A 112 -8.40 -4.36 -20.96
C GLU A 112 -8.88 -4.84 -19.57
N PRO A 113 -8.34 -5.93 -18.98
CA PRO A 113 -8.72 -6.32 -17.62
C PRO A 113 -8.40 -5.23 -16.57
N SER A 114 -7.31 -4.49 -16.72
CA SER A 114 -7.00 -3.36 -15.83
C SER A 114 -8.06 -2.27 -15.89
N ARG A 115 -8.55 -1.96 -17.09
CA ARG A 115 -9.64 -0.98 -17.29
C ARG A 115 -10.92 -1.40 -16.59
N ARG A 116 -11.30 -2.69 -16.63
CA ARG A 116 -12.46 -3.20 -15.89
C ARG A 116 -12.37 -2.92 -14.39
N LEU A 117 -11.19 -3.02 -13.80
CA LEU A 117 -10.97 -2.70 -12.40
C LEU A 117 -11.09 -1.19 -12.14
N LEU A 118 -10.54 -0.36 -13.03
CA LEU A 118 -10.64 1.10 -12.93
C LEU A 118 -12.09 1.58 -13.07
N ASP A 119 -12.82 1.06 -14.06
CA ASP A 119 -14.24 1.39 -14.31
C ASP A 119 -15.11 0.97 -13.11
N PHE A 120 -14.83 -0.17 -12.50
CA PHE A 120 -15.49 -0.59 -11.26
C PHE A 120 -15.21 0.39 -10.12
N CYS A 121 -13.95 0.77 -9.92
CA CYS A 121 -13.57 1.74 -8.90
C CYS A 121 -14.28 3.08 -9.09
N GLU A 122 -14.34 3.59 -10.32
CA GLU A 122 -15.05 4.82 -10.68
C GLU A 122 -16.55 4.70 -10.43
N LYS A 123 -17.17 3.63 -10.93
CA LYS A 123 -18.62 3.38 -10.81
C LYS A 123 -19.11 3.37 -9.37
N TYR A 124 -18.35 2.76 -8.46
CA TYR A 124 -18.73 2.58 -7.07
C TYR A 124 -18.08 3.58 -6.10
N GLY A 125 -17.25 4.51 -6.59
CA GLY A 125 -16.53 5.48 -5.77
C GLY A 125 -15.55 4.80 -4.78
N ILE A 126 -14.93 3.70 -5.20
CA ILE A 126 -13.94 2.92 -4.44
C ILE A 126 -12.55 3.21 -4.98
N SER A 127 -11.57 3.44 -4.10
CA SER A 127 -10.19 3.59 -4.56
C SER A 127 -9.58 2.25 -4.99
N MET A 128 -8.67 2.27 -5.97
CA MET A 128 -7.92 1.07 -6.37
C MET A 128 -7.16 0.46 -5.17
N THR A 129 -6.68 1.28 -4.24
CA THR A 129 -6.06 0.79 -2.99
C THR A 129 -7.05 -0.05 -2.16
N CYS A 130 -8.32 0.39 -2.03
CA CYS A 130 -9.34 -0.39 -1.33
C CYS A 130 -9.60 -1.72 -2.05
N LEU A 131 -9.69 -1.72 -3.37
CA LEU A 131 -9.93 -2.93 -4.16
C LEU A 131 -8.77 -3.93 -4.03
N LEU A 132 -7.53 -3.46 -4.12
CA LEU A 132 -6.33 -4.28 -3.94
C LEU A 132 -6.22 -4.83 -2.51
N LEU A 133 -6.52 -4.00 -1.50
CA LEU A 133 -6.58 -4.43 -0.11
C LEU A 133 -7.65 -5.49 0.10
N MET A 134 -8.84 -5.33 -0.51
CA MET A 134 -9.90 -6.33 -0.42
C MET A 134 -9.47 -7.67 -1.02
N GLY A 135 -8.84 -7.65 -2.19
CA GLY A 135 -8.31 -8.88 -2.80
C GLY A 135 -7.24 -9.56 -1.94
N LEU A 136 -6.27 -8.77 -1.46
CA LEU A 136 -5.13 -9.29 -0.70
C LEU A 136 -5.55 -9.80 0.69
N ARG A 137 -6.40 -9.06 1.41
CA ARG A 137 -6.91 -9.51 2.71
C ARG A 137 -7.77 -10.76 2.60
N THR A 138 -8.56 -10.89 1.51
CA THR A 138 -9.38 -12.08 1.26
C THR A 138 -8.50 -13.29 0.91
N TYR A 139 -7.39 -13.08 0.19
CA TYR A 139 -6.37 -14.12 0.01
C TYR A 139 -5.81 -14.59 1.36
N LEU A 140 -5.43 -13.67 2.25
CA LEU A 140 -4.92 -14.02 3.58
C LEU A 140 -5.99 -14.68 4.46
N GLN A 141 -7.25 -14.24 4.37
CA GLN A 141 -8.40 -14.88 5.03
C GLN A 141 -8.55 -16.33 4.59
N LYS A 142 -8.45 -16.60 3.26
CA LYS A 142 -8.50 -17.95 2.70
C LYS A 142 -7.37 -18.84 3.24
N GLU A 143 -6.12 -18.34 3.19
CA GLU A 143 -4.95 -19.13 3.60
C GLU A 143 -4.93 -19.43 5.11
N ASN A 144 -5.48 -18.54 5.94
CA ASN A 144 -5.38 -18.63 7.40
C ASN A 144 -6.68 -19.01 8.10
N ASP A 145 -7.80 -19.05 7.37
CA ASP A 145 -9.15 -19.22 7.94
C ASP A 145 -9.45 -18.22 9.07
N GLN A 146 -9.17 -16.91 8.79
CA GLN A 146 -9.27 -15.82 9.76
C GLN A 146 -9.90 -14.58 9.15
N ASP A 147 -11.01 -14.09 9.73
CA ASP A 147 -11.69 -12.88 9.27
C ASP A 147 -10.93 -11.59 9.60
N ASP A 148 -10.06 -11.64 10.61
CA ASP A 148 -9.27 -10.52 11.11
C ASP A 148 -7.91 -10.50 10.43
N VAL A 149 -7.72 -9.59 9.48
CA VAL A 149 -6.51 -9.49 8.65
C VAL A 149 -5.91 -8.09 8.74
N SER A 150 -4.60 -8.03 8.92
CA SER A 150 -3.82 -6.79 8.91
C SER A 150 -2.76 -6.81 7.80
N VAL A 151 -2.70 -5.73 7.01
CA VAL A 151 -1.74 -5.51 5.92
C VAL A 151 -1.14 -4.13 6.09
N THR A 152 0.19 -3.99 6.03
CA THR A 152 0.80 -2.66 6.07
C THR A 152 0.52 -1.94 4.75
N THR A 153 0.03 -0.71 4.81
CA THR A 153 -0.22 0.11 3.62
C THR A 153 0.34 1.51 3.74
N THR A 154 0.52 2.15 2.60
CA THR A 154 1.09 3.49 2.49
C THR A 154 0.00 4.54 2.43
N ILE A 155 0.15 5.60 3.20
CA ILE A 155 -0.72 6.78 3.21
C ILE A 155 0.09 7.97 2.72
N SER A 156 -0.44 8.66 1.70
CA SER A 156 0.14 9.91 1.22
C SER A 156 -0.33 11.09 2.07
N ARG A 157 0.61 11.91 2.56
CA ARG A 157 0.37 13.17 3.28
C ARG A 157 0.41 14.36 2.31
N ARG A 158 -0.33 14.26 1.20
CA ARG A 158 -0.35 15.26 0.12
C ARG A 158 -1.78 15.72 -0.19
N ALA A 159 -2.46 16.27 0.82
CA ALA A 159 -3.85 16.72 0.71
C ALA A 159 -3.97 18.06 -0.02
N THR A 160 -3.12 19.04 0.30
CA THR A 160 -3.14 20.38 -0.26
C THR A 160 -2.34 20.49 -1.57
N LEU A 161 -2.62 21.52 -2.37
CA LEU A 161 -1.85 21.79 -3.60
C LEU A 161 -0.36 22.00 -3.31
N SER A 162 -0.04 22.69 -2.23
CA SER A 162 1.36 22.92 -1.80
C SER A 162 2.06 21.59 -1.47
N GLU A 163 1.40 20.67 -0.80
CA GLU A 163 1.95 19.34 -0.49
C GLU A 163 2.08 18.46 -1.73
N LYS A 164 1.09 18.52 -2.65
CA LYS A 164 1.15 17.80 -3.94
C LYS A 164 2.31 18.24 -4.81
N ARG A 165 2.72 19.50 -4.71
CA ARG A 165 3.86 20.09 -5.46
C ARG A 165 5.15 20.16 -4.66
N CYS A 166 5.22 19.51 -3.52
CA CYS A 166 6.39 19.51 -2.64
C CYS A 166 7.30 18.33 -2.94
N GLY A 167 8.61 18.54 -2.94
CA GLY A 167 9.61 17.48 -2.95
C GLY A 167 9.66 16.70 -1.63
N GLY A 168 10.63 15.80 -1.50
CA GLY A 168 10.87 15.02 -0.29
C GLY A 168 9.95 13.79 -0.13
N SER A 169 10.02 13.13 1.02
CA SER A 169 9.11 12.01 1.36
C SER A 169 7.93 12.54 2.17
N ARG A 170 6.73 12.27 1.68
CA ARG A 170 5.46 12.67 2.29
C ARG A 170 4.53 11.48 2.46
N ILE A 171 5.09 10.30 2.73
CA ILE A 171 4.34 9.07 2.95
C ILE A 171 4.54 8.56 4.37
N HIS A 172 3.48 8.01 4.93
CA HIS A 172 3.51 7.22 6.16
C HIS A 172 3.00 5.82 5.86
N CYS A 173 3.55 4.83 6.56
CA CYS A 173 3.12 3.44 6.47
C CYS A 173 2.52 3.03 7.81
N PHE A 174 1.30 2.49 7.77
CA PHE A 174 0.62 1.96 8.94
C PHE A 174 0.09 0.56 8.68
N PRO A 175 0.04 -0.29 9.68
CA PRO A 175 -0.76 -1.50 9.65
C PRO A 175 -2.23 -1.14 9.45
N PHE A 176 -2.85 -1.77 8.49
CA PHE A 176 -4.25 -1.56 8.14
C PHE A 176 -5.03 -2.85 8.39
N ARG A 177 -5.71 -2.87 9.54
CA ARG A 177 -6.50 -4.01 10.00
C ARG A 177 -7.94 -3.89 9.54
N THR A 178 -8.49 -5.00 9.03
CA THR A 178 -9.90 -5.10 8.68
C THR A 178 -10.46 -6.44 9.10
N ILE A 179 -11.72 -6.43 9.59
CA ILE A 179 -12.48 -7.62 9.91
C ILE A 179 -13.63 -7.72 8.92
N VAL A 180 -13.56 -8.70 8.03
CA VAL A 180 -14.58 -8.97 7.00
C VAL A 180 -14.98 -10.42 7.12
N SER A 181 -16.24 -10.66 7.48
CA SER A 181 -16.79 -12.00 7.63
C SER A 181 -16.95 -12.69 6.27
N ARG A 182 -17.02 -14.02 6.29
CA ARG A 182 -17.38 -14.81 5.11
C ARG A 182 -18.79 -14.54 4.59
N GLU A 183 -19.69 -14.09 5.49
CA GLU A 183 -21.09 -13.74 5.17
C GLU A 183 -21.22 -12.32 4.59
N ASP A 184 -20.23 -11.43 4.83
CA ASP A 184 -20.23 -10.11 4.20
C ASP A 184 -20.18 -10.26 2.67
N THR A 185 -20.90 -9.41 1.96
CA THR A 185 -20.73 -9.31 0.51
C THR A 185 -19.38 -8.67 0.18
N PHE A 186 -18.89 -8.89 -1.03
CA PHE A 186 -17.65 -8.23 -1.49
C PHE A 186 -17.74 -6.71 -1.39
N MET A 187 -18.91 -6.14 -1.71
CA MET A 187 -19.16 -4.70 -1.59
C MET A 187 -19.14 -4.24 -0.13
N GLU A 188 -19.79 -4.95 0.78
CA GLU A 188 -19.74 -4.62 2.22
C GLU A 188 -18.30 -4.64 2.74
N GLY A 189 -17.49 -5.62 2.34
CA GLY A 189 -16.06 -5.68 2.64
C GLY A 189 -15.30 -4.45 2.13
N LEU A 190 -15.55 -4.05 0.87
CA LEU A 190 -14.97 -2.83 0.29
C LEU A 190 -15.37 -1.56 1.05
N LEU A 191 -16.63 -1.45 1.46
CA LEU A 191 -17.11 -0.30 2.23
C LEU A 191 -16.48 -0.24 3.62
N LYS A 192 -16.32 -1.37 4.30
CA LYS A 192 -15.57 -1.45 5.58
C LYS A 192 -14.13 -0.97 5.41
N ILE A 193 -13.44 -1.41 4.34
CA ILE A 193 -12.07 -0.97 4.02
C ILE A 193 -12.01 0.53 3.74
N ARG A 194 -12.91 1.05 2.90
CA ARG A 194 -12.99 2.47 2.56
C ARG A 194 -13.20 3.34 3.80
N ASP A 195 -14.12 2.95 4.67
CA ASP A 195 -14.46 3.72 5.86
C ASP A 195 -13.29 3.72 6.86
N ALA A 196 -12.62 2.58 7.05
CA ALA A 196 -11.40 2.50 7.83
C ALA A 196 -10.29 3.37 7.21
N GLN A 197 -10.06 3.28 5.89
CA GLN A 197 -9.04 4.08 5.20
C GLN A 197 -9.30 5.59 5.36
N ASN A 198 -10.56 6.04 5.29
CA ASN A 198 -10.93 7.43 5.51
C ASN A 198 -10.57 7.91 6.93
N GLN A 199 -10.68 7.05 7.94
CA GLN A 199 -10.24 7.38 9.30
C GLN A 199 -8.71 7.56 9.35
N TYR A 200 -7.95 6.63 8.78
CA TYR A 200 -6.49 6.75 8.73
C TYR A 200 -6.03 8.02 8.00
N PHE A 201 -6.69 8.40 6.89
CA PHE A 201 -6.35 9.63 6.18
C PHE A 201 -6.58 10.90 7.01
N ARG A 202 -7.62 10.93 7.85
CA ARG A 202 -7.89 12.06 8.74
C ARG A 202 -6.83 12.24 9.83
N HIS A 203 -6.14 11.16 10.19
CA HIS A 203 -5.13 11.09 11.24
C HIS A 203 -3.72 10.82 10.70
N ALA A 204 -3.51 10.99 9.38
CA ALA A 204 -2.26 10.64 8.69
C ALA A 204 -1.05 11.49 9.11
N GLY A 205 -1.27 12.56 9.88
CA GLY A 205 -0.21 13.39 10.47
C GLY A 205 0.63 12.67 11.52
N TYR A 206 0.03 11.70 12.23
CA TYR A 206 0.69 11.02 13.35
C TYR A 206 1.95 10.25 12.90
N SER A 207 2.97 10.24 13.76
CA SER A 207 4.23 9.57 13.48
C SER A 207 4.07 8.05 13.46
N PRO A 208 4.46 7.34 12.37
CA PRO A 208 4.49 5.88 12.36
C PRO A 208 5.39 5.31 13.44
N SER A 209 6.52 5.94 13.74
CA SER A 209 7.43 5.47 14.78
C SER A 209 6.77 5.49 16.15
N GLU A 210 6.03 6.56 16.48
CA GLU A 210 5.26 6.63 17.73
C GLU A 210 4.15 5.58 17.78
N TYR A 211 3.46 5.37 16.66
CA TYR A 211 2.45 4.31 16.54
C TYR A 211 3.03 2.93 16.83
N PHE A 212 4.15 2.57 16.18
CA PHE A 212 4.77 1.26 16.35
C PHE A 212 5.33 1.08 17.76
N ASN A 213 5.97 2.11 18.35
CA ASN A 213 6.47 2.05 19.72
C ASN A 213 5.32 1.83 20.71
N TYR A 214 4.25 2.63 20.61
CA TYR A 214 3.09 2.46 21.48
C TYR A 214 2.45 1.09 21.35
N ARG A 215 2.27 0.59 20.12
CA ARG A 215 1.72 -0.73 19.84
C ARG A 215 2.58 -1.86 20.39
N HIS A 216 3.91 -1.74 20.23
CA HIS A 216 4.88 -2.68 20.77
C HIS A 216 4.77 -2.78 22.29
N ASP A 217 4.76 -1.64 22.96
CA ASP A 217 4.67 -1.58 24.42
C ASP A 217 3.32 -2.06 24.95
N TYR A 218 2.23 -1.67 24.28
CA TYR A 218 0.87 -2.01 24.69
C TYR A 218 0.61 -3.51 24.62
N TYR A 219 1.01 -4.17 23.53
CA TYR A 219 0.85 -5.61 23.35
C TYR A 219 2.03 -6.44 23.88
N LYS A 220 3.06 -5.79 24.42
CA LYS A 220 4.27 -6.45 24.95
C LYS A 220 4.92 -7.35 23.90
N LEU A 221 5.03 -6.85 22.68
CA LEU A 221 5.67 -7.57 21.59
C LEU A 221 7.18 -7.76 21.88
N LYS A 222 7.71 -8.87 21.45
CA LYS A 222 9.16 -9.10 21.43
C LYS A 222 9.73 -8.51 20.14
N ASP A 223 11.04 -8.25 20.16
CA ASP A 223 11.74 -7.79 18.96
C ASP A 223 11.48 -8.73 17.77
N GLY A 224 11.15 -8.14 16.63
CA GLY A 224 10.83 -8.85 15.41
C GLY A 224 9.45 -9.50 15.36
N GLN A 225 8.62 -9.41 16.40
CA GLN A 225 7.24 -9.86 16.32
C GLN A 225 6.36 -8.83 15.60
N THR A 226 5.48 -9.34 14.75
CA THR A 226 4.51 -8.54 13.99
C THR A 226 3.21 -9.31 13.78
N TYR A 227 2.16 -8.58 13.36
CA TYR A 227 0.88 -9.13 12.92
C TYR A 227 0.73 -9.08 11.40
N GLU A 228 1.59 -8.32 10.73
CA GLU A 228 1.50 -8.06 9.28
C GLU A 228 2.47 -8.96 8.51
N PRO A 229 1.96 -9.77 7.57
CA PRO A 229 2.80 -10.66 6.78
C PRO A 229 3.46 -9.94 5.61
N LEU A 230 2.87 -8.82 5.17
CA LEU A 230 3.28 -8.12 3.98
C LEU A 230 2.81 -6.66 3.95
N SER A 231 3.37 -5.91 3.01
CA SER A 231 3.03 -4.52 2.74
C SER A 231 2.47 -4.35 1.33
N LEU A 232 1.54 -3.40 1.16
CA LEU A 232 0.94 -3.02 -0.11
C LEU A 232 1.07 -1.51 -0.33
N THR A 233 1.48 -1.11 -1.53
CA THR A 233 1.32 0.26 -2.02
C THR A 233 0.74 0.27 -3.44
N TYR A 234 -0.14 1.21 -3.71
CA TYR A 234 -0.62 1.52 -5.05
C TYR A 234 -0.10 2.88 -5.48
N GLN A 235 0.54 2.93 -6.64
CA GLN A 235 1.17 4.13 -7.19
C GLN A 235 0.59 4.45 -8.57
N PRO A 236 -0.50 5.25 -8.64
CA PRO A 236 -1.13 5.65 -9.90
C PRO A 236 -0.32 6.73 -10.64
N LEU A 237 1.00 6.61 -10.63
CA LEU A 237 1.90 7.65 -11.05
C LEU A 237 2.27 7.45 -12.52
N ALA A 238 1.66 8.25 -13.40
CA ALA A 238 2.10 8.42 -14.78
C ALA A 238 2.62 9.85 -14.97
N MET A 239 3.72 10.00 -15.71
CA MET A 239 4.12 11.32 -16.19
C MET A 239 3.13 11.75 -17.27
N LYS A 240 2.44 12.88 -17.04
CA LYS A 240 1.56 13.50 -18.01
C LYS A 240 2.19 14.79 -18.49
N TYR A 241 2.24 14.97 -19.79
CA TYR A 241 2.73 16.16 -20.45
C TYR A 241 1.51 16.90 -21.04
N ASP A 242 0.75 17.55 -20.16
CA ASP A 242 -0.53 18.20 -20.48
C ASP A 242 -0.47 19.75 -20.43
N GLY A 243 0.73 20.31 -20.31
CA GLY A 243 0.95 21.76 -20.39
C GLY A 243 1.06 22.30 -21.81
N PRO A 244 0.96 23.64 -22.00
CA PRO A 244 1.12 24.28 -23.30
C PRO A 244 2.45 23.89 -23.98
N GLY A 245 2.38 23.48 -25.25
CA GLY A 245 3.54 23.06 -26.06
C GLY A 245 4.14 21.70 -25.68
N LEU A 246 3.66 21.06 -24.60
CA LEU A 246 4.15 19.75 -24.15
C LEU A 246 3.59 18.59 -25.01
N ASP A 247 2.57 18.84 -25.84
CA ASP A 247 2.12 17.93 -26.89
C ASP A 247 3.25 17.52 -27.84
N LYS A 248 4.22 18.41 -28.08
CA LYS A 248 5.43 18.10 -28.84
C LYS A 248 6.34 17.09 -28.18
N LEU A 249 6.19 16.87 -26.86
CA LEU A 249 6.88 15.85 -26.09
C LEU A 249 6.11 14.51 -26.09
N GLY A 250 4.90 14.46 -26.69
CA GLY A 250 4.05 13.26 -26.73
C GLY A 250 4.70 12.04 -27.41
N ASP A 251 5.73 12.26 -28.24
CA ASP A 251 6.53 11.20 -28.85
C ASP A 251 7.66 10.66 -27.92
N ILE A 252 7.90 11.29 -26.78
CA ILE A 252 8.87 10.79 -25.79
C ILE A 252 8.26 9.57 -25.10
N LYS A 253 8.65 8.40 -25.56
CA LYS A 253 8.31 7.13 -24.90
C LYS A 253 9.25 6.92 -23.72
N TYR A 254 8.70 6.68 -22.56
CA TYR A 254 9.46 6.26 -21.38
C TYR A 254 8.98 4.90 -20.90
N LYS A 255 9.89 4.15 -20.33
CA LYS A 255 9.61 2.88 -19.66
C LYS A 255 10.12 2.95 -18.24
N THR A 256 9.26 2.59 -17.30
CA THR A 256 9.69 2.39 -15.92
C THR A 256 10.02 0.93 -15.70
N ALA A 257 11.14 0.66 -15.07
CA ALA A 257 11.52 -0.67 -14.63
C ALA A 257 11.94 -0.61 -13.16
N ARG A 258 11.61 -1.64 -12.41
CA ARG A 258 12.01 -1.77 -11.01
C ARG A 258 13.09 -2.82 -10.90
N TYR A 259 14.10 -2.48 -10.13
CA TYR A 259 15.22 -3.37 -9.83
C TYR A 259 15.39 -3.47 -8.33
N SER A 260 15.62 -4.67 -7.83
CA SER A 260 16.06 -4.87 -6.46
C SER A 260 17.51 -4.42 -6.30
N ASN A 261 17.83 -3.79 -5.19
CA ASN A 261 19.21 -3.54 -4.77
C ASN A 261 19.82 -4.76 -4.05
N GLY A 262 19.11 -5.90 -4.04
CA GLY A 262 19.55 -7.15 -3.44
C GLY A 262 19.20 -7.31 -1.96
N VAL A 263 18.58 -6.30 -1.31
CA VAL A 263 18.21 -6.37 0.11
C VAL A 263 16.83 -5.76 0.35
N ALA A 264 16.04 -6.35 1.26
CA ALA A 264 14.75 -5.82 1.70
C ALA A 264 14.57 -5.96 3.22
N ALA A 265 14.02 -4.92 3.83
CA ALA A 265 13.61 -4.93 5.24
C ALA A 265 12.28 -5.65 5.47
N HIS A 266 11.46 -5.76 4.42
CA HIS A 266 10.16 -6.42 4.47
C HIS A 266 10.25 -7.84 3.92
N THR A 267 9.53 -8.77 4.54
CA THR A 267 9.43 -10.14 4.02
C THR A 267 8.83 -10.17 2.62
N LEU A 268 7.77 -9.38 2.41
CA LEU A 268 7.10 -9.22 1.13
C LEU A 268 6.50 -7.81 1.02
N TYR A 269 6.79 -7.13 -0.09
CA TYR A 269 6.25 -5.81 -0.41
C TYR A 269 5.66 -5.82 -1.81
N LEU A 270 4.34 -5.64 -1.91
CA LEU A 270 3.64 -5.53 -3.18
C LEU A 270 3.49 -4.05 -3.56
N THR A 271 4.05 -3.68 -4.69
CA THR A 271 3.78 -2.39 -5.32
C THR A 271 2.96 -2.58 -6.59
N VAL A 272 1.81 -1.92 -6.69
CA VAL A 272 1.01 -1.91 -7.91
C VAL A 272 1.10 -0.52 -8.55
N SER A 273 1.39 -0.47 -9.84
CA SER A 273 1.54 0.77 -10.60
C SER A 273 0.94 0.66 -12.00
N HIS A 274 0.68 1.81 -12.62
CA HIS A 274 0.24 1.85 -14.00
C HIS A 274 1.41 1.68 -14.96
N ARG A 275 1.18 0.91 -16.00
CA ARG A 275 2.09 0.76 -17.13
C ARG A 275 1.80 1.86 -18.16
N ALA A 276 2.86 2.50 -18.66
CA ALA A 276 2.72 3.64 -19.57
C ALA A 276 2.26 3.22 -20.97
N GLU A 277 2.60 2.01 -21.41
CA GLU A 277 2.37 1.56 -22.77
C GLU A 277 0.90 1.31 -23.10
N ASP A 278 0.14 0.72 -22.17
CA ASP A 278 -1.24 0.29 -22.42
C ASP A 278 -2.22 0.60 -21.28
N ASN A 279 -1.80 1.35 -20.26
CA ASN A 279 -2.53 1.59 -19.01
C ASN A 279 -2.86 0.31 -18.22
N GLY A 280 -2.16 -0.78 -18.48
CA GLY A 280 -2.20 -1.99 -17.68
C GLY A 280 -1.66 -1.76 -16.27
N LEU A 281 -1.80 -2.76 -15.41
CA LEU A 281 -1.27 -2.72 -14.05
C LEU A 281 -0.05 -3.65 -13.94
N ASP A 282 1.03 -3.12 -13.37
CA ASP A 282 2.21 -3.87 -13.00
C ASP A 282 2.20 -4.17 -11.50
N PHE A 283 2.39 -5.45 -11.16
CA PHE A 283 2.46 -5.96 -9.80
C PHE A 283 3.91 -6.35 -9.50
N GLY A 284 4.64 -5.46 -8.83
CA GLY A 284 6.03 -5.69 -8.42
C GLY A 284 6.09 -6.25 -7.01
N PHE A 285 6.53 -7.49 -6.87
CA PHE A 285 6.74 -8.16 -5.60
C PHE A 285 8.24 -8.10 -5.25
N GLU A 286 8.61 -7.26 -4.29
CA GLU A 286 9.93 -7.30 -3.64
C GLU A 286 9.84 -8.23 -2.43
N TYR A 287 10.74 -9.21 -2.34
CA TYR A 287 10.64 -10.28 -1.36
C TYR A 287 12.00 -10.77 -0.88
N GLN A 288 12.07 -11.20 0.38
CA GLN A 288 13.24 -11.87 0.93
C GLN A 288 13.32 -13.31 0.40
N THR A 289 14.40 -13.62 -0.32
CA THR A 289 14.59 -14.91 -1.01
C THR A 289 14.71 -16.10 -0.06
N GLY A 290 15.15 -15.87 1.17
CA GLY A 290 15.19 -16.89 2.22
C GLY A 290 13.83 -17.23 2.85
N VAL A 291 12.76 -16.48 2.54
CA VAL A 291 11.44 -16.66 3.13
C VAL A 291 10.35 -16.94 2.08
N VAL A 292 10.40 -16.25 0.95
CA VAL A 292 9.36 -16.33 -0.08
C VAL A 292 9.95 -16.90 -1.36
N THR A 293 9.26 -17.86 -1.98
CA THR A 293 9.69 -18.46 -3.25
C THR A 293 8.98 -17.81 -4.45
N PRO A 294 9.59 -17.82 -5.65
CA PRO A 294 8.95 -17.31 -6.87
C PRO A 294 7.60 -17.97 -7.17
N GLU A 295 7.47 -19.29 -6.95
CA GLU A 295 6.24 -20.03 -7.16
C GLU A 295 5.12 -19.56 -6.22
N LYS A 296 5.47 -19.17 -4.97
CA LYS A 296 4.49 -18.60 -4.04
C LYS A 296 4.01 -17.22 -4.50
N LEU A 297 4.86 -16.44 -5.15
CA LEU A 297 4.47 -15.14 -5.73
C LEU A 297 3.51 -15.31 -6.89
N GLU A 298 3.75 -16.27 -7.79
CA GLU A 298 2.81 -16.63 -8.86
C GLU A 298 1.45 -17.03 -8.30
N TYR A 299 1.45 -17.85 -7.24
CA TYR A 299 0.26 -18.27 -6.54
C TYR A 299 -0.50 -17.08 -5.92
N ILE A 300 0.22 -16.17 -5.22
CA ILE A 300 -0.39 -14.96 -4.64
C ILE A 300 -1.02 -14.10 -5.73
N TYR A 301 -0.28 -13.81 -6.80
CA TYR A 301 -0.75 -12.99 -7.92
C TYR A 301 -1.99 -13.59 -8.56
N TYR A 302 -1.97 -14.88 -8.85
CA TYR A 302 -3.07 -15.60 -9.46
C TYR A 302 -4.35 -15.52 -8.61
N TYR A 303 -4.27 -15.83 -7.31
CA TYR A 303 -5.43 -15.80 -6.43
C TYR A 303 -5.91 -14.39 -6.13
N LEU A 304 -5.00 -13.44 -5.96
CA LEU A 304 -5.34 -12.03 -5.82
C LEU A 304 -6.20 -11.54 -7.00
N CYS A 305 -5.75 -11.79 -8.21
CA CYS A 305 -6.50 -11.41 -9.42
C CYS A 305 -7.86 -12.14 -9.47
N ARG A 306 -7.91 -13.45 -9.24
CA ARG A 306 -9.16 -14.21 -9.27
C ARG A 306 -10.17 -13.69 -8.24
N ILE A 307 -9.76 -13.45 -7.00
CA ILE A 307 -10.61 -12.90 -5.95
C ILE A 307 -11.19 -11.56 -6.38
N ILE A 308 -10.33 -10.64 -6.86
CA ILE A 308 -10.76 -9.31 -7.29
C ILE A 308 -11.76 -9.42 -8.45
N PHE A 309 -11.46 -10.20 -9.49
CA PHE A 309 -12.34 -10.30 -10.65
C PHE A 309 -13.69 -10.97 -10.31
N ARG A 310 -13.72 -11.99 -9.43
CA ARG A 310 -14.96 -12.58 -8.96
C ARG A 310 -15.83 -11.59 -8.18
N GLY A 311 -15.22 -10.78 -7.32
CA GLY A 311 -15.93 -9.73 -6.59
C GLY A 311 -16.39 -8.57 -7.49
N VAL A 312 -15.61 -8.20 -8.51
CA VAL A 312 -15.99 -7.16 -9.49
C VAL A 312 -17.13 -7.64 -10.42
N GLU A 313 -17.16 -8.92 -10.78
CA GLU A 313 -18.24 -9.52 -11.57
C GLU A 313 -19.57 -9.53 -10.82
N ASP A 314 -19.54 -9.80 -9.52
CA ASP A 314 -20.72 -9.88 -8.67
C ASP A 314 -20.40 -9.31 -7.28
N PRO A 315 -20.55 -7.99 -7.08
CA PRO A 315 -20.20 -7.32 -5.81
C PRO A 315 -21.08 -7.72 -4.62
N GLU A 316 -22.27 -8.26 -4.88
CA GLU A 316 -23.19 -8.74 -3.84
C GLU A 316 -22.89 -10.17 -3.40
N ARG A 317 -21.93 -10.82 -4.02
CA ARG A 317 -21.54 -12.19 -3.67
C ARG A 317 -20.85 -12.22 -2.31
N PRO A 318 -21.23 -13.17 -1.41
CA PRO A 318 -20.55 -13.37 -0.15
C PRO A 318 -19.06 -13.70 -0.33
N VAL A 319 -18.23 -13.14 0.54
CA VAL A 319 -16.77 -13.37 0.52
C VAL A 319 -16.44 -14.85 0.67
N GLY A 320 -17.20 -15.58 1.47
CA GLY A 320 -17.05 -17.03 1.62
C GLY A 320 -17.21 -17.80 0.32
N GLU A 321 -18.21 -17.45 -0.50
CA GLU A 321 -18.41 -18.06 -1.81
C GLU A 321 -17.27 -17.74 -2.77
N ILE A 322 -16.77 -16.49 -2.76
CA ILE A 322 -15.61 -16.12 -3.57
C ILE A 322 -14.39 -16.97 -3.19
N ILE A 323 -14.14 -17.16 -1.89
CA ILE A 323 -13.04 -17.99 -1.38
C ILE A 323 -13.15 -19.43 -1.85
N GLU A 324 -14.35 -19.99 -1.92
CA GLU A 324 -14.59 -21.37 -2.37
C GLU A 324 -14.44 -21.54 -3.89
N MET A 325 -14.65 -20.47 -4.66
CA MET A 325 -14.54 -20.48 -6.14
C MET A 325 -13.10 -20.34 -6.66
N VAL A 326 -12.14 -20.05 -5.79
CA VAL A 326 -10.76 -19.71 -6.20
C VAL A 326 -9.69 -20.63 -5.60
#